data_4f1071fffda6034c632cea3683974986
#
_entry.id   4f1071fffda6034c632cea3683974986
#
_cell.length_a   1.000
_cell.length_b   1.000
_cell.length_c   1.000
_cell.angle_alpha   90.00
_cell.angle_beta   90.00
_cell.angle_gamma   90.00
#
_symmetry.space_group_name_H-M   'P 1'
#
loop_
_entity.id
_entity.type
_entity.pdbx_description
1 polymer ?
#
loop_
_entity_poly.entity_id
_entity_poly.type
_entity_poly.pdbx_seq_one_letter_code
_entity_poly.pdbx_strand_id
1 'polypeptide(L)'
;MTDQRNPADMTDTIALVVGIANEHSYAFHIAKSLKEAGATLLFTHLPGEKMERRVRKAVDALGIDDPWLMPLDAASDEDLDAVFAKVGSDFGRLDVLVHSIAFADKDYLKEGRFTETPREVFTQACDISAF
;
A
#
# COMPACT_ATOMS: atom_id res chain seq x y z
N MET A 1 -37.51 7.02 -4.94
CA MET A 1 -36.76 6.50 -3.77
C MET A 1 -35.34 6.94 -3.96
N THR A 2 -34.89 7.87 -3.19
CA THR A 2 -33.48 8.23 -3.12
C THR A 2 -32.77 7.09 -2.40
N ASP A 3 -31.83 6.43 -3.09
CA ASP A 3 -30.92 5.45 -2.50
C ASP A 3 -30.15 6.15 -1.36
N GLN A 4 -30.61 5.95 -0.13
CA GLN A 4 -29.95 6.47 1.09
C GLN A 4 -28.84 5.51 1.50
N ARG A 5 -27.86 5.25 0.60
CA ARG A 5 -26.63 4.59 1.01
C ARG A 5 -25.96 5.47 2.06
N ASN A 6 -25.59 4.83 3.17
CA ASN A 6 -24.72 5.49 4.13
C ASN A 6 -23.47 5.97 3.38
N PRO A 7 -23.10 7.27 3.44
CA PRO A 7 -21.90 7.76 2.76
C PRO A 7 -20.60 7.03 3.12
N ALA A 8 -20.60 6.30 4.23
CA ALA A 8 -19.50 5.46 4.70
C ALA A 8 -19.63 3.99 4.26
N ASP A 9 -20.66 3.60 3.50
CA ASP A 9 -20.82 2.24 3.00
C ASP A 9 -19.97 2.05 1.74
N MET A 10 -18.96 1.21 1.83
CA MET A 10 -18.01 0.87 0.77
C MET A 10 -18.11 -0.61 0.34
N THR A 11 -19.28 -1.25 0.53
CA THR A 11 -19.48 -2.68 0.29
C THR A 11 -19.11 -3.14 -1.13
N ASP A 12 -19.29 -2.30 -2.14
CA ASP A 12 -18.95 -2.60 -3.53
C ASP A 12 -17.61 -1.98 -3.97
N THR A 13 -16.77 -1.58 -3.03
CA THR A 13 -15.51 -0.88 -3.31
C THR A 13 -14.35 -1.85 -3.31
N ILE A 14 -13.51 -1.80 -4.35
CA ILE A 14 -12.24 -2.51 -4.44
C ILE A 14 -11.12 -1.52 -4.12
N ALA A 15 -10.38 -1.78 -3.04
CA ALA A 15 -9.33 -0.88 -2.54
C ALA A 15 -7.97 -1.58 -2.51
N LEU A 16 -7.00 -1.06 -3.24
CA LEU A 16 -5.60 -1.50 -3.19
C LEU A 16 -4.84 -0.62 -2.18
N VAL A 17 -4.29 -1.26 -1.16
CA VAL A 17 -3.51 -0.60 -0.10
C VAL A 17 -2.04 -0.95 -0.28
N VAL A 18 -1.25 0.05 -0.66
CA VAL A 18 0.19 -0.08 -0.89
C VAL A 18 0.95 0.61 0.23
N GLY A 19 1.91 -0.11 0.84
CA GLY A 19 2.78 0.45 1.87
C GLY A 19 2.46 0.03 3.30
N ILE A 20 1.63 -1.02 3.49
CA ILE A 20 1.45 -1.60 4.81
C ILE A 20 2.74 -2.29 5.26
N ALA A 21 3.26 -1.92 6.41
CA ALA A 21 4.51 -2.46 6.95
C ALA A 21 4.31 -3.24 8.26
N ASN A 22 3.43 -2.76 9.12
CA ASN A 22 3.07 -3.33 10.41
C ASN A 22 1.80 -2.65 10.94
N GLU A 23 1.36 -3.05 12.12
CA GLU A 23 0.16 -2.53 12.79
C GLU A 23 0.23 -1.04 13.17
N HIS A 24 1.42 -0.41 13.09
CA HIS A 24 1.64 1.01 13.40
C HIS A 24 1.69 1.88 12.14
N SER A 25 1.68 1.29 10.93
CA SER A 25 1.71 2.05 9.69
C SER A 25 0.40 2.78 9.44
N TYR A 26 0.45 3.96 8.82
CA TYR A 26 -0.75 4.67 8.38
C TYR A 26 -1.62 3.80 7.48
N ALA A 27 -1.00 3.06 6.55
CA ALA A 27 -1.70 2.13 5.67
C ALA A 27 -2.54 1.09 6.44
N PHE A 28 -2.05 0.59 7.59
CA PHE A 28 -2.81 -0.34 8.42
C PHE A 28 -4.10 0.28 8.95
N HIS A 29 -4.04 1.48 9.49
CA HIS A 29 -5.21 2.16 10.05
C HIS A 29 -6.19 2.60 8.96
N ILE A 30 -5.70 3.01 7.79
CA ILE A 30 -6.55 3.30 6.64
C ILE A 30 -7.25 2.02 6.17
N ALA A 31 -6.51 0.92 6.02
CA ALA A 31 -7.08 -0.39 5.66
C ALA A 31 -8.14 -0.85 6.66
N LYS A 32 -7.90 -0.66 7.97
CA LYS A 32 -8.88 -0.96 9.01
C LYS A 32 -10.19 -0.20 8.80
N SER A 33 -10.12 1.10 8.57
CA SER A 33 -11.31 1.93 8.33
C SER A 33 -12.04 1.54 7.04
N LEU A 34 -11.32 1.25 5.97
CA LEU A 34 -11.90 0.77 4.72
C LEU A 34 -12.61 -0.59 4.89
N LYS A 35 -11.99 -1.51 5.64
CA LYS A 35 -12.60 -2.80 5.97
C LYS A 35 -13.87 -2.64 6.78
N GLU A 36 -13.85 -1.80 7.80
CA GLU A 36 -15.01 -1.51 8.64
C GLU A 36 -16.17 -0.87 7.85
N ALA A 37 -15.84 -0.13 6.79
CA ALA A 37 -16.80 0.42 5.83
C ALA A 37 -17.30 -0.61 4.80
N GLY A 38 -16.75 -1.83 4.77
CA GLY A 38 -17.19 -2.92 3.91
C GLY A 38 -16.39 -3.11 2.61
N ALA A 39 -15.31 -2.35 2.38
CA ALA A 39 -14.50 -2.49 1.18
C ALA A 39 -13.78 -3.84 1.08
N THR A 40 -13.62 -4.34 -0.13
CA THR A 40 -12.72 -5.44 -0.45
C THR A 40 -11.30 -4.91 -0.54
N LEU A 41 -10.39 -5.47 0.27
CA LEU A 41 -9.02 -4.98 0.38
C LEU A 41 -8.04 -5.87 -0.34
N LEU A 42 -7.16 -5.24 -1.11
CA LEU A 42 -6.03 -5.82 -1.79
C LEU A 42 -4.74 -5.22 -1.21
N PHE A 43 -3.68 -6.02 -1.11
CA PHE A 43 -2.44 -5.59 -0.48
C PHE A 43 -1.22 -5.90 -1.33
N THR A 44 -0.14 -5.17 -1.08
CA THR A 44 1.18 -5.46 -1.65
C THR A 44 2.24 -5.52 -0.57
N HIS A 45 3.36 -6.16 -0.89
CA HIS A 45 4.55 -6.21 -0.06
C HIS A 45 5.80 -6.04 -0.92
N LEU A 46 6.90 -5.54 -0.36
CA LEU A 46 8.19 -5.58 -1.06
C LEU A 46 8.55 -7.03 -1.39
N PRO A 47 9.19 -7.30 -2.54
CA PRO A 47 9.60 -8.64 -2.91
C PRO A 47 10.43 -9.35 -1.83
N GLY A 48 10.19 -10.64 -1.65
CA GLY A 48 10.90 -11.51 -0.72
C GLY A 48 10.05 -12.04 0.43
N GLU A 49 10.32 -13.29 0.82
CA GLU A 49 9.55 -14.04 1.82
C GLU A 49 9.44 -13.35 3.19
N LYS A 50 10.50 -12.67 3.62
CA LYS A 50 10.52 -11.95 4.89
C LYS A 50 9.52 -10.79 4.89
N MET A 51 9.46 -10.07 3.77
CA MET A 51 8.56 -8.92 3.62
C MET A 51 7.11 -9.39 3.46
N GLU A 52 6.88 -10.44 2.70
CA GLU A 52 5.57 -11.07 2.59
C GLU A 52 5.04 -11.53 3.95
N ARG A 53 5.81 -12.28 4.72
CA ARG A 53 5.41 -12.73 6.07
C ARG A 53 5.09 -11.57 7.01
N ARG A 54 5.85 -10.48 6.91
CA ARG A 54 5.64 -9.28 7.72
C ARG A 54 4.30 -8.62 7.41
N VAL A 55 3.98 -8.46 6.12
CA VAL A 55 2.71 -7.87 5.68
C VAL A 55 1.55 -8.81 6.00
N ARG A 56 1.68 -10.12 5.75
CA ARG A 56 0.65 -11.11 6.14
C ARG A 56 0.29 -10.99 7.61
N LYS A 57 1.29 -10.92 8.49
CA LYS A 57 1.04 -10.75 9.93
C LYS A 57 0.24 -9.47 10.25
N ALA A 58 0.52 -8.37 9.57
CA ALA A 58 -0.23 -7.14 9.75
C ALA A 58 -1.67 -7.26 9.23
N VAL A 59 -1.86 -7.94 8.10
CA VAL A 59 -3.19 -8.17 7.51
C VAL A 59 -4.01 -9.16 8.33
N ASP A 60 -3.38 -10.20 8.91
CA ASP A 60 -4.02 -11.12 9.86
C ASP A 60 -4.58 -10.37 11.08
N ALA A 61 -3.85 -9.35 11.56
CA ALA A 61 -4.32 -8.48 12.66
C ALA A 61 -5.55 -7.64 12.29
N LEU A 62 -5.84 -7.46 11.00
CA LEU A 62 -7.10 -6.89 10.50
C LEU A 62 -8.26 -7.90 10.47
N GLY A 63 -7.98 -9.19 10.76
CA GLY A 63 -8.96 -10.29 10.66
C GLY A 63 -9.27 -10.66 9.21
N ILE A 64 -8.27 -10.67 8.34
CA ILE A 64 -8.36 -11.09 6.93
C ILE A 64 -7.47 -12.32 6.77
N ASP A 65 -8.08 -13.50 6.65
CA ASP A 65 -7.38 -14.78 6.72
C ASP A 65 -6.66 -15.16 5.41
N ASP A 66 -7.22 -14.90 4.26
CA ASP A 66 -6.60 -15.21 2.96
C ASP A 66 -6.57 -13.96 2.08
N PRO A 67 -5.64 -13.02 2.35
CA PRO A 67 -5.62 -11.76 1.65
C PRO A 67 -5.16 -11.92 0.19
N TRP A 68 -5.76 -11.15 -0.71
CA TRP A 68 -5.13 -10.86 -1.99
C TRP A 68 -3.85 -10.06 -1.73
N LEU A 69 -2.72 -10.65 -2.07
CA LEU A 69 -1.40 -10.10 -1.72
C LEU A 69 -0.42 -10.36 -2.86
N MET A 70 0.24 -9.32 -3.35
CA MET A 70 1.23 -9.39 -4.41
C MET A 70 2.54 -8.69 -4.05
N PRO A 71 3.69 -9.17 -4.59
CA PRO A 71 4.93 -8.43 -4.51
C PRO A 71 4.85 -7.15 -5.33
N LEU A 72 5.43 -6.07 -4.82
CA LEU A 72 5.55 -4.78 -5.50
C LEU A 72 6.79 -4.03 -4.99
N ASP A 73 7.74 -3.81 -5.89
CA ASP A 73 8.74 -2.77 -5.74
C ASP A 73 8.27 -1.53 -6.53
N ALA A 74 8.01 -0.43 -5.83
CA ALA A 74 7.51 0.80 -6.47
C ALA A 74 8.51 1.45 -7.44
N ALA A 75 9.78 1.05 -7.40
CA ALA A 75 10.79 1.47 -8.36
C ALA A 75 10.85 0.58 -9.62
N SER A 76 9.99 -0.43 -9.72
CA SER A 76 9.92 -1.39 -10.83
C SER A 76 8.65 -1.19 -11.64
N ASP A 77 8.75 -0.66 -12.86
CA ASP A 77 7.62 -0.54 -13.78
C ASP A 77 6.98 -1.90 -14.09
N GLU A 78 7.79 -2.95 -14.16
CA GLU A 78 7.34 -4.32 -14.40
C GLU A 78 6.45 -4.82 -13.25
N ASP A 79 6.84 -4.57 -11.99
CA ASP A 79 6.02 -4.93 -10.82
C ASP A 79 4.73 -4.13 -10.78
N LEU A 80 4.79 -2.84 -11.09
CA LEU A 80 3.60 -1.97 -11.17
C LEU A 80 2.62 -2.51 -12.21
N ASP A 81 3.08 -2.78 -13.42
CA ASP A 81 2.26 -3.32 -14.51
C ASP A 81 1.65 -4.67 -14.11
N ALA A 82 2.43 -5.56 -13.47
CA ALA A 82 1.94 -6.87 -13.03
C ALA A 82 0.83 -6.76 -11.98
N VAL A 83 0.99 -5.87 -10.99
CA VAL A 83 -0.03 -5.67 -9.94
C VAL A 83 -1.33 -5.13 -10.53
N PHE A 84 -1.28 -4.08 -11.35
CA PHE A 84 -2.50 -3.51 -11.94
C PHE A 84 -3.15 -4.43 -12.96
N ALA A 85 -2.38 -5.18 -13.75
CA ALA A 85 -2.92 -6.21 -14.64
C ALA A 85 -3.66 -7.31 -13.85
N LYS A 86 -3.09 -7.75 -12.72
CA LYS A 86 -3.71 -8.76 -11.85
C LYS A 86 -4.98 -8.24 -11.19
N VAL A 87 -4.99 -6.99 -10.72
CA VAL A 87 -6.22 -6.34 -10.20
C VAL A 87 -7.29 -6.30 -11.27
N GLY A 88 -6.95 -5.87 -12.49
CA GLY A 88 -7.87 -5.85 -13.63
C GLY A 88 -8.43 -7.22 -13.98
N SER A 89 -7.58 -8.26 -13.97
CA SER A 89 -7.98 -9.65 -14.25
C SER A 89 -8.91 -10.22 -13.19
N ASP A 90 -8.63 -9.97 -11.91
CA ASP A 90 -9.35 -10.59 -10.80
C ASP A 90 -10.65 -9.84 -10.45
N PHE A 91 -10.68 -8.52 -10.60
CA PHE A 91 -11.79 -7.67 -10.15
C PHE A 91 -12.42 -6.81 -11.23
N GLY A 92 -11.76 -6.63 -12.36
CA GLY A 92 -12.24 -5.82 -13.50
C GLY A 92 -12.21 -4.31 -13.26
N ARG A 93 -11.90 -3.84 -12.03
CA ARG A 93 -11.83 -2.43 -11.66
C ARG A 93 -10.98 -2.21 -10.42
N LEU A 94 -10.62 -0.97 -10.18
CA LEU A 94 -10.05 -0.47 -8.94
C LEU A 94 -10.75 0.85 -8.59
N ASP A 95 -11.32 0.94 -7.39
CA ASP A 95 -12.09 2.13 -6.98
C ASP A 95 -11.26 3.04 -6.07
N VAL A 96 -10.37 2.46 -5.24
CA VAL A 96 -9.51 3.21 -4.30
C VAL A 96 -8.08 2.70 -4.39
N LEU A 97 -7.14 3.64 -4.52
CA LEU A 97 -5.71 3.39 -4.36
C LEU A 97 -5.20 4.16 -3.14
N VAL A 98 -4.70 3.42 -2.14
CA VAL A 98 -3.99 3.99 -0.99
C VAL A 98 -2.50 3.89 -1.26
N HIS A 99 -1.89 4.99 -1.64
CA HIS A 99 -0.45 5.13 -1.80
C HIS A 99 0.16 5.57 -0.46
N SER A 100 0.78 4.64 0.26
CA SER A 100 1.40 4.89 1.57
C SER A 100 2.84 4.37 1.60
N ILE A 101 3.57 4.60 0.50
CA ILE A 101 4.98 4.25 0.35
C ILE A 101 5.82 5.46 0.67
N ALA A 102 6.91 5.26 1.41
CA ALA A 102 7.94 6.25 1.60
C ALA A 102 9.31 5.57 1.73
N PHE A 103 10.29 6.12 1.05
CA PHE A 103 11.69 5.73 1.16
C PHE A 103 12.57 6.96 1.33
N ALA A 104 13.53 6.87 2.23
CA ALA A 104 14.64 7.81 2.32
C ALA A 104 15.89 7.08 2.85
N ASP A 105 17.05 7.46 2.33
CA ASP A 105 18.32 6.92 2.81
C ASP A 105 18.59 7.35 4.25
N LYS A 106 18.70 6.36 5.13
CA LYS A 106 18.86 6.57 6.59
C LYS A 106 20.08 7.38 6.96
N ASP A 107 21.13 7.38 6.14
CA ASP A 107 22.35 8.10 6.43
C ASP A 107 22.15 9.62 6.38
N TYR A 108 21.18 10.07 5.59
CA TYR A 108 20.83 11.49 5.49
C TYR A 108 19.64 11.91 6.36
N LEU A 109 19.05 10.98 7.11
CA LEU A 109 18.02 11.27 8.12
C LEU A 109 18.64 11.51 9.51
N LYS A 110 19.95 11.33 9.67
CA LYS A 110 20.67 11.57 10.92
C LYS A 110 20.80 13.07 11.18
N GLU A 111 20.82 13.44 12.46
CA GLU A 111 21.04 14.82 12.90
C GLU A 111 22.32 15.38 12.27
N GLY A 112 22.25 16.60 11.75
CA GLY A 112 23.35 17.31 11.09
C GLY A 112 23.65 16.84 9.65
N ARG A 113 23.05 15.74 9.17
CA ARG A 113 23.31 15.21 7.82
C ARG A 113 22.24 15.56 6.79
N PHE A 114 21.09 16.03 7.23
CA PHE A 114 19.95 16.26 6.34
C PHE A 114 20.25 17.28 5.21
N THR A 115 20.97 18.35 5.53
CA THR A 115 21.35 19.39 4.56
C THR A 115 22.46 18.95 3.59
N GLU A 116 23.13 17.83 3.88
CA GLU A 116 24.18 17.25 3.05
C GLU A 116 23.64 16.25 2.01
N THR A 117 22.32 16.06 1.94
CA THR A 117 21.69 15.07 1.04
C THR A 117 22.08 15.33 -0.42
N PRO A 118 22.77 14.39 -1.07
CA PRO A 118 23.10 14.50 -2.50
C PRO A 118 21.85 14.50 -3.38
N ARG A 119 21.94 15.10 -4.54
CA ARG A 119 20.82 15.17 -5.50
C ARG A 119 20.29 13.80 -5.91
N GLU A 120 21.15 12.84 -6.15
CA GLU A 120 20.77 11.47 -6.51
C GLU A 120 20.00 10.76 -5.39
N VAL A 121 20.37 10.97 -4.13
CA VAL A 121 19.65 10.40 -2.98
C VAL A 121 18.26 11.04 -2.84
N PHE A 122 18.18 12.35 -3.03
CA PHE A 122 16.89 13.06 -3.05
C PHE A 122 16.00 12.58 -4.20
N THR A 123 16.57 12.44 -5.40
CA THR A 123 15.84 11.95 -6.58
C THR A 123 15.32 10.54 -6.36
N GLN A 124 16.13 9.63 -5.80
CA GLN A 124 15.71 8.29 -5.46
C GLN A 124 14.55 8.28 -4.44
N ALA A 125 14.62 9.13 -3.44
CA ALA A 125 13.53 9.25 -2.46
C ALA A 125 12.22 9.69 -3.13
N CYS A 126 12.27 10.64 -4.05
CA CYS A 126 11.10 11.09 -4.81
C CYS A 126 10.59 10.01 -5.77
N ASP A 127 11.48 9.32 -6.46
CA ASP A 127 11.17 8.25 -7.42
C ASP A 127 10.36 7.12 -6.74
N ILE A 128 10.81 6.67 -5.56
CA ILE A 128 10.14 5.58 -4.83
C ILE A 128 8.88 6.08 -4.11
N SER A 129 8.90 7.32 -3.58
CA SER A 129 7.84 7.79 -2.66
C SER A 129 6.73 8.57 -3.33
N ALA A 130 6.94 9.11 -4.54
CA ALA A 130 6.02 10.06 -5.15
C ALA A 130 5.64 9.73 -6.59
N PHE A 131 6.44 8.95 -7.32
CA PHE A 131 6.13 8.55 -8.68
C PHE A 131 5.06 7.46 -8.69
#